data_cc6568d03136734b3a52ff710b15e995
#
_entry.id   cc6568d03136734b3a52ff710b15e995
#
_cell.length_a   1.000
_cell.length_b   1.000
_cell.length_c   1.000
_cell.angle_alpha   90.00
_cell.angle_beta   90.00
_cell.angle_gamma   90.00
#
_symmetry.space_group_name_H-M   'P 1'
#
loop_
_entity.id
_entity.type
_entity.pdbx_description
1 polymer ?
#
loop_
_entity_poly.entity_id
_entity_poly.type
_entity_poly.pdbx_seq_one_letter_code
_entity_poly.pdbx_strand_id
1 'polypeptide(L)'
;MKSSFARVLGLSALFSIVPALQSLAQESNAGRSLAANCFTCHGTNGNSAGGVPPSLAGRDRSEFFQTMKDFQSGKRPATIMHQQAKGYTDQQLQLIAAYFATQKPAPARLPAKASY
;
A
#
# COMPACT_ATOMS: atom_id res chain seq x y z
N MET A 1 -26.58 54.40 -9.25
CA MET A 1 -25.41 53.59 -9.50
C MET A 1 -24.98 52.98 -8.16
N LYS A 2 -25.60 51.90 -7.74
CA LYS A 2 -25.30 51.20 -6.48
C LYS A 2 -25.41 49.69 -6.76
N SER A 3 -24.45 48.90 -6.23
CA SER A 3 -24.45 47.45 -6.08
C SER A 3 -24.08 46.61 -7.31
N SER A 4 -22.79 46.27 -7.42
CA SER A 4 -22.33 45.05 -8.12
C SER A 4 -21.01 44.49 -7.56
N PHE A 5 -20.57 44.89 -6.36
CA PHE A 5 -19.28 44.45 -5.80
C PHE A 5 -19.39 43.29 -4.77
N ALA A 6 -20.59 42.81 -4.45
CA ALA A 6 -20.77 41.85 -3.32
C ALA A 6 -20.84 40.39 -3.72
N ARG A 7 -20.65 39.99 -4.99
CA ARG A 7 -20.82 38.58 -5.43
C ARG A 7 -19.54 37.83 -5.85
N VAL A 8 -18.38 38.43 -5.74
CA VAL A 8 -17.11 37.80 -6.21
C VAL A 8 -16.33 37.10 -5.08
N LEU A 9 -16.66 37.34 -3.82
CA LEU A 9 -15.93 36.81 -2.66
C LEU A 9 -16.30 35.36 -2.26
N GLY A 10 -17.36 34.78 -2.84
CA GLY A 10 -17.85 33.46 -2.43
C GLY A 10 -17.26 32.27 -3.21
N LEU A 11 -16.58 32.47 -4.35
CA LEU A 11 -16.16 31.39 -5.24
C LEU A 11 -14.70 30.95 -5.05
N SER A 12 -13.89 31.74 -4.34
CA SER A 12 -12.45 31.46 -4.19
C SER A 12 -12.12 30.39 -3.12
N ALA A 13 -13.03 30.11 -2.19
CA ALA A 13 -12.76 29.16 -1.10
C ALA A 13 -12.89 27.68 -1.54
N LEU A 14 -13.62 27.38 -2.61
CA LEU A 14 -13.82 26.00 -3.06
C LEU A 14 -12.68 25.47 -3.94
N PHE A 15 -11.82 26.35 -4.47
CA PHE A 15 -10.74 25.96 -5.39
C PHE A 15 -9.50 25.40 -4.66
N SER A 16 -9.39 25.60 -3.34
CA SER A 16 -8.20 25.21 -2.56
C SER A 16 -8.21 23.75 -2.06
N ILE A 17 -9.35 23.06 -2.12
CA ILE A 17 -9.49 21.69 -1.58
C ILE A 17 -9.16 20.63 -2.64
N VAL A 18 -9.34 20.94 -3.91
CA VAL A 18 -9.15 20.00 -5.03
C VAL A 18 -7.72 19.45 -5.15
N PRO A 19 -6.63 20.24 -5.02
CA PRO A 19 -5.28 19.70 -5.18
C PRO A 19 -4.86 18.71 -4.08
N ALA A 20 -5.36 18.87 -2.85
CA ALA A 20 -5.03 17.95 -1.75
C ALA A 20 -5.62 16.54 -1.96
N LEU A 21 -6.84 16.44 -2.46
CA LEU A 21 -7.50 15.16 -2.77
C LEU A 21 -6.82 14.44 -3.93
N GLN A 22 -6.33 15.17 -4.92
CA GLN A 22 -5.59 14.61 -6.06
C GLN A 22 -4.26 14.02 -5.62
N SER A 23 -3.54 14.64 -4.70
CA SER A 23 -2.28 14.13 -4.18
C SER A 23 -2.44 12.79 -3.45
N LEU A 24 -3.46 12.67 -2.60
CA LEU A 24 -3.76 11.42 -1.88
C LEU A 24 -4.13 10.27 -2.84
N ALA A 25 -4.91 10.56 -3.87
CA ALA A 25 -5.27 9.56 -4.89
C ALA A 25 -4.03 9.12 -5.69
N GLN A 26 -3.12 10.02 -5.99
CA GLN A 26 -1.90 9.70 -6.72
C GLN A 26 -0.94 8.82 -5.90
N GLU A 27 -0.77 9.10 -4.61
CA GLU A 27 0.03 8.27 -3.70
C GLU A 27 -0.55 6.86 -3.56
N SER A 28 -1.86 6.72 -3.43
CA SER A 28 -2.52 5.41 -3.34
C SER A 28 -2.35 4.59 -4.63
N ASN A 29 -2.43 5.22 -5.79
CA ASN A 29 -2.18 4.58 -7.08
C ASN A 29 -0.72 4.18 -7.25
N ALA A 30 0.23 5.02 -6.84
CA ALA A 30 1.64 4.71 -6.86
C ALA A 30 1.97 3.52 -5.94
N GLY A 31 1.43 3.50 -4.72
CA GLY A 31 1.57 2.39 -3.79
C GLY A 31 1.06 1.07 -4.36
N ARG A 32 -0.13 1.08 -4.98
CA ARG A 32 -0.70 -0.10 -5.64
C ARG A 32 0.16 -0.59 -6.80
N SER A 33 0.64 0.32 -7.65
CA SER A 33 1.49 -0.03 -8.80
C SER A 33 2.81 -0.66 -8.36
N LEU A 34 3.46 -0.12 -7.33
CA LEU A 34 4.67 -0.69 -6.76
C LEU A 34 4.41 -2.05 -6.09
N ALA A 35 3.31 -2.19 -5.35
CA ALA A 35 2.92 -3.42 -4.67
C ALA A 35 2.54 -4.54 -5.64
N ALA A 36 2.20 -4.25 -6.90
CA ALA A 36 1.82 -5.25 -7.89
C ALA A 36 2.92 -6.32 -8.11
N ASN A 37 4.19 -5.94 -8.02
CA ASN A 37 5.31 -6.88 -8.10
C ASN A 37 5.28 -7.95 -6.99
N CYS A 38 4.73 -7.62 -5.83
CA CYS A 38 4.63 -8.54 -4.70
C CYS A 38 3.52 -9.58 -4.91
N PHE A 39 2.52 -9.29 -5.76
CA PHE A 39 1.35 -10.16 -5.96
C PHE A 39 1.70 -11.50 -6.56
N THR A 40 2.75 -11.57 -7.38
CA THR A 40 3.20 -12.82 -8.03
C THR A 40 3.47 -13.93 -7.01
N CYS A 41 4.05 -13.57 -5.87
CA CYS A 41 4.42 -14.53 -4.83
C CYS A 41 3.47 -14.47 -3.62
N HIS A 42 3.05 -13.26 -3.21
CA HIS A 42 2.25 -13.05 -2.01
C HIS A 42 0.73 -13.01 -2.26
N GLY A 43 0.31 -13.29 -3.49
CA GLY A 43 -1.09 -13.31 -3.89
C GLY A 43 -1.67 -11.93 -4.17
N THR A 44 -2.78 -11.91 -4.88
CA THR A 44 -3.47 -10.67 -5.29
C THR A 44 -3.79 -9.81 -4.07
N ASN A 45 -3.42 -8.54 -4.13
CA ASN A 45 -3.54 -7.59 -3.03
C ASN A 45 -2.88 -8.08 -1.72
N GLY A 46 -1.87 -8.96 -1.83
CA GLY A 46 -1.16 -9.49 -0.69
C GLY A 46 -1.89 -10.63 0.05
N ASN A 47 -2.89 -11.24 -0.55
CA ASN A 47 -3.61 -12.37 0.02
C ASN A 47 -3.05 -13.69 -0.51
N SER A 48 -2.10 -14.27 0.20
CA SER A 48 -1.50 -15.56 -0.15
C SER A 48 -2.50 -16.70 0.01
N ALA A 49 -2.61 -17.54 -1.03
CA ALA A 49 -3.55 -18.66 -1.04
C ALA A 49 -3.16 -19.81 -0.10
N GLY A 50 -1.86 -20.01 0.13
CA GLY A 50 -1.31 -21.13 0.91
C GLY A 50 -0.58 -20.73 2.18
N GLY A 51 -0.52 -19.44 2.51
CA GLY A 51 0.23 -18.95 3.66
C GLY A 51 1.76 -18.94 3.49
N VAL A 52 2.27 -19.53 2.42
CA VAL A 52 3.70 -19.51 2.03
C VAL A 52 3.77 -19.14 0.55
N PRO A 53 4.33 -17.98 0.22
CA PRO A 53 4.82 -16.90 1.10
C PRO A 53 3.69 -16.28 1.95
N PRO A 54 4.02 -15.59 3.05
CA PRO A 54 3.00 -15.07 3.97
C PRO A 54 2.14 -13.98 3.33
N SER A 55 0.90 -13.82 3.79
CA SER A 55 0.03 -12.73 3.39
C SER A 55 0.58 -11.38 3.85
N LEU A 56 0.43 -10.36 3.01
CA LEU A 56 0.81 -8.97 3.25
C LEU A 56 -0.40 -8.08 3.53
N ALA A 57 -1.60 -8.50 3.12
CA ALA A 57 -2.83 -7.75 3.32
C ALA A 57 -3.10 -7.50 4.81
N GLY A 58 -3.44 -6.25 5.15
CA GLY A 58 -3.76 -5.83 6.51
C GLY A 58 -2.58 -5.75 7.46
N ARG A 59 -1.35 -5.90 6.98
CA ARG A 59 -0.17 -5.75 7.84
C ARG A 59 -0.01 -4.31 8.30
N ASP A 60 0.47 -4.15 9.52
CA ASP A 60 0.85 -2.85 10.04
C ASP A 60 1.91 -2.20 9.16
N ARG A 61 1.74 -0.89 8.91
CA ARG A 61 2.59 -0.12 7.99
C ARG A 61 4.04 -0.06 8.46
N SER A 62 4.25 0.18 9.75
CA SER A 62 5.59 0.31 10.33
C SER A 62 6.30 -1.04 10.42
N GLU A 63 5.57 -2.09 10.77
CA GLU A 63 6.08 -3.46 10.78
C GLU A 63 6.50 -3.93 9.38
N PHE A 64 5.67 -3.67 8.36
CA PHE A 64 6.02 -4.00 6.98
C PHE A 64 7.30 -3.28 6.55
N PHE A 65 7.36 -1.96 6.77
CA PHE A 65 8.52 -1.15 6.41
C PHE A 65 9.79 -1.67 7.09
N GLN A 66 9.74 -1.89 8.41
CA GLN A 66 10.89 -2.39 9.16
C GLN A 66 11.31 -3.79 8.69
N THR A 67 10.37 -4.68 8.41
CA THR A 67 10.66 -6.00 7.85
C THR A 67 11.43 -5.90 6.53
N MET A 68 11.03 -5.01 5.65
CA MET A 68 11.73 -4.78 4.37
C MET A 68 13.13 -4.19 4.58
N LYS A 69 13.32 -3.29 5.55
CA LYS A 69 14.63 -2.78 5.94
C LYS A 69 15.54 -3.87 6.50
N ASP A 70 14.98 -4.78 7.28
CA ASP A 70 15.73 -5.91 7.84
C ASP A 70 16.16 -6.90 6.73
N PHE A 71 15.37 -7.07 5.66
CA PHE A 71 15.79 -7.81 4.49
C PHE A 71 16.89 -7.07 3.70
N GLN A 72 16.76 -5.74 3.50
CA GLN A 72 17.77 -4.94 2.81
C GLN A 72 19.14 -5.02 3.48
N SER A 73 19.15 -4.98 4.80
CA SER A 73 20.39 -5.00 5.61
C SER A 73 20.95 -6.41 5.84
N GLY A 74 20.19 -7.46 5.50
CA GLY A 74 20.56 -8.85 5.80
C GLY A 74 20.31 -9.26 7.26
N LYS A 75 19.75 -8.39 8.09
CA LYS A 75 19.40 -8.71 9.48
C LYS A 75 18.36 -9.82 9.56
N ARG A 76 17.43 -9.88 8.60
CA ARG A 76 16.43 -10.94 8.49
C ARG A 76 16.86 -11.96 7.43
N PRO A 77 17.02 -13.26 7.78
CA PRO A 77 17.34 -14.30 6.81
C PRO A 77 16.21 -14.47 5.79
N ALA A 78 16.55 -14.68 4.52
CA ALA A 78 15.61 -14.98 3.47
C ALA A 78 16.29 -15.69 2.30
N THR A 79 15.51 -16.39 1.48
CA THR A 79 16.01 -16.98 0.22
C THR A 79 16.04 -15.96 -0.91
N ILE A 80 14.99 -15.12 -1.04
CA ILE A 80 14.87 -14.16 -2.14
C ILE A 80 14.53 -12.73 -1.67
N MET A 81 13.86 -12.57 -0.52
CA MET A 81 13.35 -11.26 -0.09
C MET A 81 14.45 -10.23 0.14
N HIS A 82 15.67 -10.64 0.51
CA HIS A 82 16.81 -9.74 0.63
C HIS A 82 17.20 -9.10 -0.73
N GLN A 83 17.02 -9.80 -1.85
CA GLN A 83 17.23 -9.24 -3.18
C GLN A 83 16.04 -8.38 -3.62
N GLN A 84 14.82 -8.86 -3.40
CA GLN A 84 13.61 -8.11 -3.74
C GLN A 84 13.56 -6.76 -3.00
N ALA A 85 13.87 -6.74 -1.70
CA ALA A 85 13.85 -5.52 -0.90
C ALA A 85 14.84 -4.46 -1.38
N LYS A 86 16.01 -4.85 -1.86
CA LYS A 86 17.05 -3.93 -2.37
C LYS A 86 16.62 -3.14 -3.61
N GLY A 87 15.61 -3.61 -4.34
CA GLY A 87 15.05 -2.93 -5.51
C GLY A 87 14.22 -1.69 -5.19
N TYR A 88 13.96 -1.37 -3.92
CA TYR A 88 13.07 -0.29 -3.51
C TYR A 88 13.79 0.75 -2.65
N THR A 89 13.45 2.02 -2.89
CA THR A 89 13.81 3.12 -1.99
C THR A 89 12.93 3.12 -0.74
N ASP A 90 13.34 3.83 0.30
CA ASP A 90 12.53 3.99 1.52
C ASP A 90 11.17 4.62 1.23
N GLN A 91 11.10 5.62 0.34
CA GLN A 91 9.84 6.23 -0.07
C GLN A 91 8.92 5.20 -0.77
N GLN A 92 9.46 4.38 -1.66
CA GLN A 92 8.69 3.33 -2.32
C GLN A 92 8.18 2.28 -1.33
N LEU A 93 9.02 1.87 -0.37
CA LEU A 93 8.61 0.95 0.70
C LEU A 93 7.50 1.53 1.58
N GLN A 94 7.52 2.84 1.87
CA GLN A 94 6.43 3.51 2.58
C GLN A 94 5.11 3.48 1.81
N LEU A 95 5.15 3.70 0.50
CA LEU A 95 3.96 3.63 -0.36
C LEU A 95 3.40 2.21 -0.44
N ILE A 96 4.26 1.20 -0.59
CA ILE A 96 3.88 -0.21 -0.58
C ILE A 96 3.27 -0.60 0.77
N ALA A 97 3.90 -0.19 1.87
CA ALA A 97 3.42 -0.45 3.22
C ALA A 97 2.03 0.16 3.45
N ALA A 98 1.83 1.41 3.02
CA ALA A 98 0.53 2.09 3.08
C ALA A 98 -0.54 1.34 2.28
N TYR A 99 -0.19 0.86 1.09
CA TYR A 99 -1.11 0.07 0.27
C TYR A 99 -1.54 -1.22 0.97
N PHE A 100 -0.60 -2.07 1.43
CA PHE A 100 -0.95 -3.34 2.06
C PHE A 100 -1.71 -3.16 3.38
N ALA A 101 -1.43 -2.12 4.14
CA ALA A 101 -2.15 -1.81 5.38
C ALA A 101 -3.65 -1.56 5.15
N THR A 102 -4.03 -1.08 3.97
CA THR A 102 -5.44 -0.85 3.61
C THR A 102 -6.12 -2.07 3.00
N GLN A 103 -5.38 -3.13 2.65
CA GLN A 103 -5.95 -4.30 2.04
C GLN A 103 -6.65 -5.17 3.08
N LYS A 104 -7.83 -5.67 2.71
CA LYS A 104 -8.59 -6.58 3.58
C LYS A 104 -7.97 -7.98 3.54
N PRO A 105 -7.55 -8.56 4.67
CA PRO A 105 -7.12 -9.94 4.72
C PRO A 105 -8.23 -10.88 4.26
N ALA A 106 -7.89 -11.86 3.42
CA ALA A 106 -8.82 -12.93 3.08
C ALA A 106 -9.08 -13.81 4.31
N PRO A 107 -10.28 -14.39 4.45
CA PRO A 107 -10.56 -15.37 5.48
C PRO A 107 -9.53 -16.53 5.39
N ALA A 108 -9.04 -16.98 6.55
CA ALA A 108 -8.19 -18.15 6.59
C ALA A 108 -8.92 -19.31 5.89
N ARG A 109 -8.32 -19.87 4.84
CA ARG A 109 -8.83 -21.11 4.26
C ARG A 109 -8.60 -22.21 5.26
N LEU A 110 -9.68 -22.78 5.77
CA LEU A 110 -9.57 -24.02 6.50
C LEU A 110 -8.94 -25.07 5.56
N PRO A 111 -8.03 -25.91 6.05
CA PRO A 111 -7.53 -27.01 5.24
C PRO A 111 -8.73 -27.81 4.73
N ALA A 112 -8.77 -28.06 3.42
CA ALA A 112 -9.79 -28.93 2.85
C ALA A 112 -9.75 -30.24 3.65
N LYS A 113 -10.89 -30.63 4.24
CA LYS A 113 -10.99 -31.95 4.84
C LYS A 113 -10.56 -32.96 3.79
N ALA A 114 -9.46 -33.65 4.03
CA ALA A 114 -9.08 -34.78 3.21
C ALA A 114 -10.25 -35.78 3.29
N SER A 115 -11.03 -35.86 2.22
CA SER A 115 -11.97 -36.96 2.04
C SER A 115 -11.14 -38.18 1.59
N TYR A 116 -10.89 -39.04 2.54
CA TYR A 116 -10.40 -40.38 2.27
C TYR A 116 -11.56 -41.27 1.79
#